data_e27567a10e2e9dc1e7a311da0a436b7c
#
_entry.id   e27567a10e2e9dc1e7a311da0a436b7c
#
_cell.length_a   1.000
_cell.length_b   1.000
_cell.length_c   1.000
_cell.angle_alpha   90.00
_cell.angle_beta   90.00
_cell.angle_gamma   90.00
#
_symmetry.space_group_name_H-M   'P 1'
#
loop_
_entity.id
_entity.type
_entity.pdbx_description
1 polymer ?
#
loop_
_entity_poly.entity_id
_entity_poly.type
_entity_poly.pdbx_seq_one_letter_code
_entity_poly.pdbx_strand_id
1 'polypeptide(L)'
;MFNRKKHLPQLSFIELFKKGDLATKLSFIVMGSANFANKQWLKGIIFLATQIGFLFWFISNGIIALSMLSHLGTVEQGLVMDDRLGIPILQEGDNSMLILLFGIAAIIVCVVMLILYIANLKSARYLQEIKQKGLPAPTTREDLKSLLNERFHATLMTIPLLGVLIFTVLPLLYMISIAFTNYDHNHLPPK
;
A
#
# COMPACT_ATOMS: atom_id res chain seq x y z
N MET A 1 -7.50 26.27 -21.64
CA MET A 1 -7.69 25.95 -20.20
C MET A 1 -6.35 25.98 -19.53
N PHE A 2 -6.10 26.94 -18.66
CA PHE A 2 -4.77 27.31 -18.15
C PHE A 2 -4.10 26.17 -17.38
N ASN A 3 -2.88 25.86 -17.73
CA ASN A 3 -1.97 24.92 -17.06
C ASN A 3 -1.57 25.45 -15.66
N ARG A 4 -2.52 25.47 -14.74
CA ARG A 4 -2.38 26.04 -13.37
C ARG A 4 -1.25 25.41 -12.55
N LYS A 5 -0.72 24.24 -12.98
CA LYS A 5 0.29 23.49 -12.23
C LYS A 5 1.73 23.97 -12.46
N LYS A 6 2.03 24.68 -13.56
CA LYS A 6 3.41 24.99 -13.97
C LYS A 6 4.09 26.12 -13.19
N HIS A 7 3.39 26.89 -12.38
CA HIS A 7 3.91 28.12 -11.73
C HIS A 7 3.69 28.20 -10.21
N LEU A 8 3.35 27.09 -9.55
CA LEU A 8 3.26 27.10 -8.09
C LEU A 8 4.66 26.85 -7.50
N PRO A 9 5.18 27.71 -6.62
CA PRO A 9 6.38 27.40 -5.84
C PRO A 9 6.11 26.13 -5.06
N GLN A 10 6.96 25.13 -5.24
CA GLN A 10 6.76 23.83 -4.59
C GLN A 10 7.22 23.93 -3.14
N LEU A 11 6.27 24.09 -2.21
CA LEU A 11 6.56 23.96 -0.79
C LEU A 11 7.21 22.60 -0.51
N SER A 12 8.30 22.58 0.24
CA SER A 12 8.85 21.31 0.74
C SER A 12 7.84 20.64 1.69
N PHE A 13 7.85 19.30 1.81
CA PHE A 13 6.99 18.61 2.78
C PHE A 13 7.23 19.06 4.22
N ILE A 14 8.47 19.44 4.56
CA ILE A 14 8.83 19.99 5.88
C ILE A 14 8.19 21.37 6.08
N GLU A 15 8.23 22.23 5.06
CA GLU A 15 7.57 23.54 5.12
C GLU A 15 6.06 23.41 5.16
N LEU A 16 5.49 22.42 4.44
CA LEU A 16 4.08 22.09 4.47
C LEU A 16 3.62 21.73 5.90
N PHE A 17 4.41 20.91 6.61
CA PHE A 17 4.12 20.55 7.99
C PHE A 17 4.25 21.75 8.94
N LYS A 18 5.26 22.61 8.76
CA LYS A 18 5.49 23.78 9.64
C LYS A 18 4.48 24.90 9.40
N LYS A 19 4.23 25.26 8.14
CA LYS A 19 3.45 26.44 7.74
C LYS A 19 2.02 26.13 7.26
N GLY A 20 1.66 24.84 7.10
CA GLY A 20 0.36 24.43 6.64
C GLY A 20 -0.76 24.65 7.64
N ASP A 21 -1.98 24.75 7.16
CA ASP A 21 -3.18 24.78 7.99
C ASP A 21 -3.34 23.50 8.82
N LEU A 22 -4.19 23.56 9.84
CA LEU A 22 -4.48 22.42 10.71
C LEU A 22 -4.91 21.18 9.90
N ALA A 23 -5.79 21.35 8.91
CA ALA A 23 -6.24 20.26 8.04
C ALA A 23 -5.11 19.68 7.18
N THR A 24 -4.18 20.51 6.73
CA THR A 24 -2.99 20.08 5.98
C THR A 24 -2.03 19.31 6.89
N LYS A 25 -1.82 19.74 8.11
CA LYS A 25 -1.02 19.02 9.12
C LYS A 25 -1.66 17.69 9.49
N LEU A 26 -2.98 17.65 9.66
CA LEU A 26 -3.71 16.41 9.91
C LEU A 26 -3.60 15.41 8.76
N SER A 27 -3.37 15.85 7.50
CA SER A 27 -3.18 14.93 6.37
C SER A 27 -1.93 14.05 6.47
N PHE A 28 -0.99 14.39 7.35
CA PHE A 28 0.15 13.53 7.65
C PHE A 28 -0.22 12.32 8.53
N ILE A 29 -1.31 12.43 9.30
CA ILE A 29 -1.79 11.35 10.17
C ILE A 29 -3.05 10.70 9.59
N VAL A 30 -4.02 11.53 9.18
CA VAL A 30 -5.31 11.10 8.63
C VAL A 30 -5.37 11.49 7.16
N MET A 31 -5.25 10.52 6.28
CA MET A 31 -5.30 10.76 4.84
C MET A 31 -6.64 11.37 4.43
N GLY A 32 -6.59 12.36 3.52
CA GLY A 32 -7.79 13.03 3.01
C GLY A 32 -8.28 14.21 3.82
N SER A 33 -7.74 14.52 5.03
CA SER A 33 -8.20 15.61 5.87
C SER A 33 -8.13 16.98 5.17
N ALA A 34 -7.05 17.27 4.43
CA ALA A 34 -6.94 18.49 3.64
C ALA A 34 -7.97 18.56 2.51
N ASN A 35 -8.33 17.41 1.93
CA ASN A 35 -9.34 17.33 0.88
C ASN A 35 -10.73 17.63 1.44
N PHE A 36 -11.08 17.09 2.61
CA PHE A 36 -12.34 17.39 3.31
C PHE A 36 -12.46 18.89 3.61
N ALA A 37 -11.41 19.50 4.17
CA ALA A 37 -11.40 20.92 4.49
C ALA A 37 -11.59 21.83 3.26
N ASN A 38 -11.20 21.35 2.07
CA ASN A 38 -11.38 22.06 0.81
C ASN A 38 -12.59 21.58 0.00
N LYS A 39 -13.59 20.93 0.63
CA LYS A 39 -14.84 20.46 0.03
C LYS A 39 -14.65 19.42 -1.08
N GLN A 40 -13.51 18.76 -1.17
CA GLN A 40 -13.24 17.63 -2.07
C GLN A 40 -13.62 16.29 -1.42
N TRP A 41 -14.92 16.14 -1.13
CA TRP A 41 -15.43 15.00 -0.33
C TRP A 41 -15.07 13.64 -0.93
N LEU A 42 -15.23 13.45 -2.24
CA LEU A 42 -14.96 12.16 -2.88
C LEU A 42 -13.49 11.75 -2.73
N LYS A 43 -12.56 12.67 -2.96
CA LYS A 43 -11.14 12.41 -2.78
C LYS A 43 -10.79 12.13 -1.32
N GLY A 44 -11.36 12.92 -0.40
CA GLY A 44 -11.17 12.74 1.03
C GLY A 44 -11.64 11.36 1.49
N ILE A 45 -12.84 10.93 1.05
CA ILE A 45 -13.39 9.61 1.38
C ILE A 45 -12.51 8.48 0.81
N ILE A 46 -12.07 8.59 -0.45
CA ILE A 46 -11.21 7.56 -1.07
C ILE A 46 -9.89 7.41 -0.28
N PHE A 47 -9.20 8.51 0.03
CA PHE A 47 -7.96 8.45 0.80
C PHE A 47 -8.18 7.88 2.21
N LEU A 48 -9.23 8.31 2.90
CA LEU A 48 -9.56 7.84 4.24
C LEU A 48 -9.94 6.35 4.23
N ALA A 49 -10.80 5.93 3.30
CA ALA A 49 -11.20 4.53 3.16
C ALA A 49 -10.00 3.62 2.84
N THR A 50 -9.09 4.09 1.97
CA THR A 50 -7.84 3.38 1.66
C THR A 50 -6.97 3.22 2.91
N GLN A 51 -6.83 4.27 3.72
CA GLN A 51 -6.07 4.20 4.97
C GLN A 51 -6.69 3.23 5.97
N ILE A 52 -8.02 3.33 6.19
CA ILE A 52 -8.73 2.45 7.12
C ILE A 52 -8.64 0.99 6.65
N GLY A 53 -8.89 0.74 5.37
CA GLY A 53 -8.78 -0.60 4.78
C GLY A 53 -7.38 -1.18 4.90
N PHE A 54 -6.35 -0.38 4.64
CA PHE A 54 -4.96 -0.80 4.82
C PHE A 54 -4.64 -1.10 6.28
N LEU A 55 -5.01 -0.25 7.22
CA LEU A 55 -4.75 -0.47 8.66
C LEU A 55 -5.46 -1.73 9.17
N PHE A 56 -6.72 -1.93 8.78
CA PHE A 56 -7.44 -3.14 9.12
C PHE A 56 -6.75 -4.39 8.60
N TRP A 57 -6.41 -4.40 7.31
CA TRP A 57 -5.69 -5.52 6.69
C TRP A 57 -4.30 -5.72 7.30
N PHE A 58 -3.56 -4.64 7.55
CA PHE A 58 -2.20 -4.68 8.07
C PHE A 58 -2.15 -5.27 9.48
N ILE A 59 -3.08 -4.86 10.35
CA ILE A 59 -3.18 -5.39 11.72
C ILE A 59 -3.63 -6.86 11.70
N SER A 60 -4.58 -7.21 10.84
CA SER A 60 -5.14 -8.57 10.80
C SER A 60 -4.20 -9.59 10.13
N ASN A 61 -3.50 -9.20 9.08
CA ASN A 61 -2.72 -10.13 8.24
C ASN A 61 -1.29 -9.66 7.97
N GLY A 62 -1.09 -8.35 7.75
CA GLY A 62 0.18 -7.81 7.30
C GLY A 62 1.31 -8.00 8.30
N ILE A 63 1.06 -7.74 9.58
CA ILE A 63 2.05 -7.92 10.65
C ILE A 63 2.47 -9.39 10.74
N ILE A 64 1.51 -10.31 10.69
CA ILE A 64 1.78 -11.75 10.75
C ILE A 64 2.60 -12.18 9.53
N ALA A 65 2.16 -11.80 8.32
CA ALA A 65 2.86 -12.14 7.08
C ALA A 65 4.30 -11.62 7.05
N LEU A 66 4.55 -10.39 7.53
CA LEU A 66 5.89 -9.82 7.58
C LEU A 66 6.75 -10.46 8.69
N SER A 67 6.19 -10.75 9.85
CA SER A 67 6.94 -11.40 10.95
C SER A 67 7.36 -12.82 10.58
N MET A 68 6.50 -13.58 9.94
CA MET A 68 6.80 -14.94 9.51
C MET A 68 7.84 -15.01 8.39
N LEU A 69 8.07 -13.91 7.66
CA LEU A 69 9.06 -13.86 6.59
C LEU A 69 10.50 -14.10 7.08
N SER A 70 10.78 -13.79 8.36
CA SER A 70 12.12 -13.94 8.94
C SER A 70 12.53 -15.37 9.24
N HIS A 71 11.57 -16.30 9.39
CA HIS A 71 11.85 -17.71 9.76
C HIS A 71 11.09 -18.73 8.91
N LEU A 72 10.24 -18.28 7.98
CA LEU A 72 9.47 -19.11 7.04
C LEU A 72 8.69 -20.28 7.67
N GLY A 73 8.29 -20.13 8.92
CA GLY A 73 7.63 -21.14 9.73
C GLY A 73 8.54 -21.77 10.79
N THR A 74 7.93 -22.33 11.81
CA THR A 74 8.61 -22.93 12.96
C THR A 74 8.24 -24.38 13.20
N VAL A 75 7.11 -24.84 12.63
CA VAL A 75 6.60 -26.20 12.77
C VAL A 75 7.07 -27.05 11.63
N GLU A 76 7.77 -28.14 11.93
CA GLU A 76 8.19 -29.13 10.91
C GLU A 76 7.11 -30.20 10.76
N GLN A 77 6.95 -30.69 9.53
CA GLN A 77 6.09 -31.83 9.28
C GLN A 77 6.72 -33.10 9.85
N GLY A 78 5.97 -33.82 10.65
CA GLY A 78 6.49 -35.06 11.28
C GLY A 78 5.42 -35.86 11.99
N LEU A 79 5.78 -37.05 12.46
CA LEU A 79 4.93 -37.86 13.31
C LEU A 79 5.12 -37.43 14.75
N VAL A 80 4.06 -36.98 15.38
CA VAL A 80 4.04 -36.61 16.80
C VAL A 80 3.11 -37.57 17.55
N MET A 81 3.52 -37.99 18.73
CA MET A 81 2.67 -38.87 19.56
C MET A 81 1.53 -38.04 20.15
N ASP A 82 0.32 -38.46 19.91
CA ASP A 82 -0.86 -37.86 20.57
C ASP A 82 -0.92 -38.35 22.03
N ASP A 83 -0.78 -37.44 22.98
CA ASP A 83 -0.78 -37.75 24.42
C ASP A 83 -2.10 -38.36 24.94
N ARG A 84 -3.21 -38.19 24.17
CA ARG A 84 -4.52 -38.71 24.54
C ARG A 84 -4.79 -40.09 23.97
N LEU A 85 -4.32 -40.34 22.74
CA LEU A 85 -4.63 -41.55 22.01
C LEU A 85 -3.49 -42.56 22.04
N GLY A 86 -2.26 -42.12 22.40
CA GLY A 86 -1.06 -42.93 22.42
C GLY A 86 -0.62 -43.46 21.05
N ILE A 87 -1.09 -42.84 19.98
CA ILE A 87 -0.77 -43.20 18.59
C ILE A 87 0.00 -42.07 17.90
N PRO A 88 0.90 -42.38 16.97
CA PRO A 88 1.55 -41.37 16.15
C PRO A 88 0.55 -40.74 15.17
N ILE A 89 0.37 -39.44 15.26
CA ILE A 89 -0.41 -38.63 14.32
C ILE A 89 0.55 -37.79 13.46
N LEU A 90 0.16 -37.58 12.21
CA LEU A 90 0.90 -36.69 11.32
C LEU A 90 0.61 -35.23 11.72
N GLN A 91 1.61 -34.53 12.22
CA GLN A 91 1.56 -33.10 12.39
C GLN A 91 1.86 -32.41 11.07
N GLU A 92 0.94 -31.59 10.59
CA GLU A 92 1.19 -30.75 9.41
C GLU A 92 2.18 -29.63 9.80
N GLY A 93 3.23 -29.47 8.98
CA GLY A 93 4.20 -28.40 9.13
C GLY A 93 3.73 -27.09 8.53
N ASP A 94 4.42 -26.01 8.88
CA ASP A 94 4.19 -24.70 8.26
C ASP A 94 4.57 -24.74 6.78
N ASN A 95 3.68 -24.18 5.92
CA ASN A 95 3.95 -24.09 4.50
C ASN A 95 4.83 -22.86 4.21
N SER A 96 6.15 -23.04 4.24
CA SER A 96 7.14 -21.98 4.03
C SER A 96 6.99 -21.28 2.68
N MET A 97 6.52 -21.96 1.64
CA MET A 97 6.27 -21.35 0.33
C MET A 97 5.10 -20.37 0.37
N LEU A 98 4.01 -20.72 1.06
CA LEU A 98 2.88 -19.80 1.24
C LEU A 98 3.26 -18.61 2.13
N ILE A 99 4.04 -18.85 3.18
CA ILE A 99 4.55 -17.80 4.07
C ILE A 99 5.39 -16.81 3.27
N LEU A 100 6.32 -17.30 2.43
CA LEU A 100 7.14 -16.46 1.56
C LEU A 100 6.28 -15.67 0.56
N LEU A 101 5.31 -16.30 -0.08
CA LEU A 101 4.41 -15.65 -1.03
C LEU A 101 3.60 -14.53 -0.38
N PHE A 102 2.97 -14.80 0.77
CA PHE A 102 2.19 -13.81 1.50
C PHE A 102 3.06 -12.69 2.07
N GLY A 103 4.28 -13.00 2.51
CA GLY A 103 5.23 -12.01 2.96
C GLY A 103 5.66 -11.04 1.85
N ILE A 104 5.97 -11.55 0.66
CA ILE A 104 6.30 -10.72 -0.52
C ILE A 104 5.08 -9.88 -0.93
N ALA A 105 3.88 -10.48 -0.96
CA ALA A 105 2.66 -9.76 -1.24
C ALA A 105 2.43 -8.62 -0.23
N ALA A 106 2.70 -8.86 1.06
CA ALA A 106 2.59 -7.85 2.10
C ALA A 106 3.57 -6.68 1.88
N ILE A 107 4.81 -6.95 1.48
CA ILE A 107 5.77 -5.89 1.13
C ILE A 107 5.23 -5.06 -0.04
N ILE A 108 4.72 -5.69 -1.09
CA ILE A 108 4.16 -4.98 -2.26
C ILE A 108 2.99 -4.09 -1.82
N VAL A 109 2.08 -4.59 -0.99
CA VAL A 109 0.95 -3.79 -0.48
C VAL A 109 1.44 -2.60 0.34
N CYS A 110 2.48 -2.76 1.18
CA CYS A 110 3.08 -1.66 1.93
C CYS A 110 3.70 -0.61 1.00
N VAL A 111 4.39 -1.01 -0.06
CA VAL A 111 4.97 -0.10 -1.06
C VAL A 111 3.88 0.66 -1.81
N VAL A 112 2.80 -0.02 -2.22
CA VAL A 112 1.64 0.63 -2.86
C VAL A 112 1.00 1.65 -1.91
N MET A 113 0.82 1.28 -0.64
CA MET A 113 0.28 2.20 0.36
C MET A 113 1.18 3.43 0.57
N LEU A 114 2.50 3.26 0.58
CA LEU A 114 3.45 4.38 0.65
C LEU A 114 3.29 5.33 -0.55
N ILE A 115 3.13 4.79 -1.75
CA ILE A 115 2.89 5.59 -2.97
C ILE A 115 1.57 6.39 -2.83
N LEU A 116 0.50 5.75 -2.35
CA LEU A 116 -0.79 6.41 -2.13
C LEU A 116 -0.71 7.47 -1.02
N TYR A 117 0.06 7.22 0.03
CA TYR A 117 0.33 8.20 1.08
C TYR A 117 1.06 9.44 0.53
N ILE A 118 2.10 9.23 -0.29
CA ILE A 118 2.80 10.33 -0.97
C ILE A 118 1.84 11.10 -1.90
N ALA A 119 0.94 10.41 -2.60
CA ALA A 119 -0.07 11.04 -3.44
C ALA A 119 -1.05 11.90 -2.63
N ASN A 120 -1.47 11.44 -1.44
CA ASN A 120 -2.25 12.23 -0.50
C ASN A 120 -1.51 13.51 -0.06
N LEU A 121 -0.24 13.41 0.33
CA LEU A 121 0.57 14.58 0.73
C LEU A 121 0.76 15.56 -0.43
N LYS A 122 0.95 15.08 -1.65
CA LYS A 122 1.01 15.93 -2.86
C LYS A 122 -0.33 16.65 -3.09
N SER A 123 -1.46 15.98 -2.85
CA SER A 123 -2.79 16.60 -2.92
C SER A 123 -2.96 17.69 -1.86
N ALA A 124 -2.58 17.41 -0.60
CA ALA A 124 -2.64 18.37 0.49
C ALA A 124 -1.76 19.62 0.21
N ARG A 125 -0.53 19.40 -0.29
CA ARG A 125 0.37 20.47 -0.70
C ARG A 125 -0.25 21.36 -1.78
N TYR A 126 -0.79 20.76 -2.81
CA TYR A 126 -1.42 21.51 -3.90
C TYR A 126 -2.61 22.37 -3.41
N LEU A 127 -3.43 21.83 -2.52
CA LEU A 127 -4.56 22.56 -1.92
C LEU A 127 -4.08 23.73 -1.04
N GLN A 128 -3.03 23.54 -0.26
CA GLN A 128 -2.44 24.58 0.57
C GLN A 128 -1.86 25.71 -0.29
N GLU A 129 -1.14 25.40 -1.36
CA GLU A 129 -0.56 26.39 -2.28
C GLU A 129 -1.66 27.20 -3.01
N ILE A 130 -2.74 26.58 -3.41
CA ILE A 130 -3.91 27.26 -4.00
C ILE A 130 -4.54 28.21 -2.99
N LYS A 131 -4.75 27.74 -1.77
CA LYS A 131 -5.34 28.53 -0.70
C LYS A 131 -4.51 29.77 -0.35
N GLN A 132 -3.18 29.62 -0.26
CA GLN A 132 -2.27 30.75 -0.02
C GLN A 132 -2.33 31.83 -1.10
N LYS A 133 -2.69 31.44 -2.33
CA LYS A 133 -2.88 32.38 -3.46
C LYS A 133 -4.30 32.95 -3.55
N GLY A 134 -5.17 32.62 -2.62
CA GLY A 134 -6.57 33.05 -2.65
C GLY A 134 -7.39 32.47 -3.82
N LEU A 135 -6.91 31.39 -4.46
CA LEU A 135 -7.60 30.75 -5.57
C LEU A 135 -8.59 29.70 -5.04
N PRO A 136 -9.75 29.52 -5.71
CA PRO A 136 -10.70 28.49 -5.32
C PRO A 136 -10.11 27.09 -5.56
N ALA A 137 -10.33 26.17 -4.61
CA ALA A 137 -9.96 24.78 -4.76
C ALA A 137 -10.77 24.15 -5.91
N PRO A 138 -10.18 23.24 -6.72
CA PRO A 138 -10.91 22.55 -7.76
C PRO A 138 -12.00 21.67 -7.17
N THR A 139 -13.17 21.69 -7.79
CA THR A 139 -14.29 20.85 -7.37
C THR A 139 -14.04 19.38 -7.72
N THR A 140 -14.72 18.46 -7.03
CA THR A 140 -14.66 17.01 -7.33
C THR A 140 -14.95 16.72 -8.81
N ARG A 141 -15.88 17.45 -9.42
CA ARG A 141 -16.23 17.31 -10.84
C ARG A 141 -15.10 17.73 -11.79
N GLU A 142 -14.39 18.80 -11.46
CA GLU A 142 -13.21 19.27 -12.21
C GLU A 142 -12.05 18.28 -12.10
N ASP A 143 -11.83 17.72 -10.90
CA ASP A 143 -10.84 16.69 -10.68
C ASP A 143 -11.13 15.42 -11.49
N LEU A 144 -12.39 14.95 -11.49
CA LEU A 144 -12.80 13.79 -12.26
C LEU A 144 -12.64 14.04 -13.78
N LYS A 145 -13.02 15.23 -14.25
CA LYS A 145 -12.76 15.64 -15.64
C LYS A 145 -11.27 15.65 -15.97
N SER A 146 -10.42 16.08 -15.05
CA SER A 146 -8.98 16.09 -15.30
C SER A 146 -8.39 14.67 -15.39
N LEU A 147 -8.94 13.70 -14.67
CA LEU A 147 -8.56 12.27 -14.78
C LEU A 147 -8.95 11.67 -16.13
N LEU A 148 -10.12 12.09 -16.66
CA LEU A 148 -10.64 11.57 -17.92
C LEU A 148 -10.09 12.30 -19.15
N ASN A 149 -9.56 13.52 -19.02
CA ASN A 149 -9.02 14.30 -20.12
C ASN A 149 -7.50 14.48 -20.03
N GLU A 150 -7.03 15.25 -19.05
CA GLU A 150 -5.60 15.62 -18.96
C GLU A 150 -4.71 14.46 -18.53
N ARG A 151 -5.23 13.54 -17.73
CA ARG A 151 -4.53 12.37 -17.20
C ARG A 151 -5.08 11.04 -17.72
N PHE A 152 -5.85 11.11 -18.82
CA PHE A 152 -6.51 9.93 -19.39
C PHE A 152 -5.52 8.78 -19.62
N HIS A 153 -4.36 9.07 -20.19
CA HIS A 153 -3.30 8.07 -20.41
C HIS A 153 -2.84 7.39 -19.11
N ALA A 154 -2.67 8.15 -18.03
CA ALA A 154 -2.26 7.57 -16.74
C ALA A 154 -3.39 6.72 -16.13
N THR A 155 -4.64 7.19 -16.24
CA THR A 155 -5.82 6.46 -15.76
C THR A 155 -6.02 5.17 -16.54
N LEU A 156 -5.87 5.23 -17.88
CA LEU A 156 -6.01 4.07 -18.75
C LEU A 156 -4.92 3.02 -18.48
N MET A 157 -3.67 3.45 -18.23
CA MET A 157 -2.56 2.54 -17.96
C MET A 157 -2.59 1.93 -16.56
N THR A 158 -3.43 2.42 -15.64
CA THR A 158 -3.49 1.89 -14.27
C THR A 158 -3.91 0.43 -14.26
N ILE A 159 -4.91 0.03 -15.05
CA ILE A 159 -5.41 -1.35 -15.09
C ILE A 159 -4.36 -2.33 -15.65
N PRO A 160 -3.74 -2.09 -16.84
CA PRO A 160 -2.65 -2.94 -17.32
C PRO A 160 -1.46 -3.00 -16.35
N LEU A 161 -1.10 -1.87 -15.73
CA LEU A 161 0.02 -1.82 -14.79
C LEU A 161 -0.25 -2.67 -13.54
N LEU A 162 -1.47 -2.64 -13.00
CA LEU A 162 -1.89 -3.52 -11.90
C LEU A 162 -1.87 -4.99 -12.34
N GLY A 163 -2.28 -5.29 -13.57
CA GLY A 163 -2.18 -6.63 -14.12
C GLY A 163 -0.73 -7.12 -14.17
N VAL A 164 0.19 -6.31 -14.69
CA VAL A 164 1.63 -6.63 -14.70
C VAL A 164 2.18 -6.82 -13.29
N LEU A 165 1.79 -5.96 -12.34
CA LEU A 165 2.23 -6.08 -10.95
C LEU A 165 1.80 -7.41 -10.32
N ILE A 166 0.54 -7.80 -10.50
CA ILE A 166 -0.03 -9.00 -9.88
C ILE A 166 0.43 -10.28 -10.61
N PHE A 167 0.40 -10.30 -11.94
CA PHE A 167 0.62 -11.53 -12.71
C PHE A 167 2.07 -11.73 -13.17
N THR A 168 2.89 -10.70 -13.14
CA THR A 168 4.30 -10.79 -13.58
C THR A 168 5.26 -10.48 -12.45
N VAL A 169 5.14 -9.30 -11.82
CA VAL A 169 6.13 -8.86 -10.83
C VAL A 169 6.07 -9.70 -9.57
N LEU A 170 4.87 -9.98 -9.05
CA LEU A 170 4.71 -10.78 -7.82
C LEU A 170 5.25 -12.21 -7.99
N PRO A 171 4.88 -13.01 -9.02
CA PRO A 171 5.48 -14.32 -9.23
C PRO A 171 6.99 -14.28 -9.48
N LEU A 172 7.48 -13.27 -10.21
CA LEU A 172 8.91 -13.11 -10.46
C LEU A 172 9.69 -12.87 -9.16
N LEU A 173 9.21 -11.96 -8.30
CA LEU A 173 9.81 -11.71 -6.99
C LEU A 173 9.76 -12.95 -6.11
N TYR A 174 8.67 -13.70 -6.15
CA TYR A 174 8.54 -14.97 -5.44
C TYR A 174 9.58 -16.00 -5.93
N MET A 175 9.71 -16.19 -7.24
CA MET A 175 10.72 -17.11 -7.81
C MET A 175 12.15 -16.69 -7.47
N ILE A 176 12.46 -15.40 -7.53
CA ILE A 176 13.76 -14.88 -7.11
C ILE A 176 14.00 -15.15 -5.62
N SER A 177 12.98 -14.95 -4.79
CA SER A 177 13.10 -15.15 -3.33
C SER A 177 13.33 -16.61 -2.95
N ILE A 178 12.77 -17.56 -3.69
CA ILE A 178 13.04 -19.00 -3.50
C ILE A 178 14.54 -19.31 -3.69
N ALA A 179 15.22 -18.62 -4.61
CA ALA A 179 16.66 -18.82 -4.83
C ALA A 179 17.53 -18.46 -3.60
N PHE A 180 17.00 -17.70 -2.64
CA PHE A 180 17.68 -17.38 -1.38
C PHE A 180 17.30 -18.31 -0.21
N THR A 181 16.45 -19.31 -0.47
CA THR A 181 16.11 -20.35 0.50
C THR A 181 16.94 -21.61 0.23
N ASN A 182 16.88 -22.58 1.14
CA ASN A 182 17.51 -23.89 0.98
C ASN A 182 16.66 -24.87 0.17
N TYR A 183 15.83 -24.38 -0.78
CA TYR A 183 14.93 -25.20 -1.59
C TYR A 183 15.72 -26.20 -2.45
N ASP A 184 15.60 -27.48 -2.13
CA ASP A 184 16.12 -28.59 -2.92
C ASP A 184 15.22 -29.83 -2.77
N HIS A 185 15.61 -30.95 -3.39
CA HIS A 185 14.84 -32.19 -3.32
C HIS A 185 14.67 -32.73 -1.91
N ASN A 186 15.60 -32.44 -0.99
CA ASN A 186 15.60 -32.94 0.38
C ASN A 186 14.98 -31.95 1.39
N HIS A 187 14.82 -30.67 0.98
CA HIS A 187 14.28 -29.59 1.80
C HIS A 187 12.98 -29.05 1.20
N LEU A 188 11.92 -29.83 1.32
CA LEU A 188 10.56 -29.50 0.91
C LEU A 188 9.67 -29.54 2.16
N PRO A 189 9.06 -28.42 2.62
CA PRO A 189 9.17 -27.05 2.11
C PRO A 189 10.51 -26.37 2.48
N PRO A 190 10.96 -25.35 1.71
CA PRO A 190 12.21 -24.64 1.99
C PRO A 190 12.09 -23.80 3.28
N LYS A 191 13.23 -23.54 3.93
CA LYS A 191 13.36 -22.60 5.04
C LYS A 191 14.35 -21.50 4.71
#